data_4dd89095093d1f1a8d117edf01e57ad8
#
_entry.id   4dd89095093d1f1a8d117edf01e57ad8
#
_cell.length_a   1.000
_cell.length_b   1.000
_cell.length_c   1.000
_cell.angle_alpha   90.00
_cell.angle_beta   90.00
_cell.angle_gamma   90.00
#
_symmetry.space_group_name_H-M   'P 1'
#
loop_
_entity.id
_entity.type
_entity.pdbx_description
1 polymer ?
#
loop_
_entity_poly.entity_id
_entity_poly.type
_entity_poly.pdbx_seq_one_letter_code
_entity_poly.pdbx_strand_id
1 'polypeptide(L)'
;MGNNRVSLLKGLALLSLWAGVSTGAWAQEVAAQALGDAEARALGRHGLDLMMDGNLDRAIEIFRDIQKKDPQSPLGYLLEADAVWWRIYYATANLTDPDVFAATDLPSTPYDAHFKDLVNATISKSEARIRAQQDVARNYLYQGMAYALRARLEGLRDRDLPTARAGKKMRSLLLKSLELDPNLTDAYLGVGIYNYFVDTLSAIVKILSFFIGLPGGNRVRGLQQLQMAAEKGDLARAEAKFYLAKDYSRPNERQYARSLELFQQLANEYPHNPLWPMLIGSLHCRMGNIQECETRYREVYRITGGGNTEVSQALRRAARDALQRRHPEEVFPE
;
A
#
# COMPACT_ATOMS: atom_id res chain seq x y z
N MET A 1 -47.03 14.06 80.21
CA MET A 1 -46.14 15.06 80.86
C MET A 1 -44.98 15.26 79.89
N GLY A 2 -44.94 16.28 79.23
CA GLY A 2 -44.92 17.70 79.37
C GLY A 2 -43.74 18.16 78.51
N ASN A 3 -44.15 18.91 77.49
CA ASN A 3 -43.72 20.25 77.19
C ASN A 3 -42.19 20.47 76.97
N ASN A 4 -41.73 21.21 76.10
CA ASN A 4 -42.10 22.41 75.34
C ASN A 4 -40.88 22.91 74.55
N ARG A 5 -41.17 23.40 73.38
CA ARG A 5 -40.84 24.74 72.82
C ARG A 5 -39.38 25.06 72.46
N VAL A 6 -39.24 25.34 71.21
CA VAL A 6 -39.17 26.64 70.50
C VAL A 6 -37.79 27.26 70.45
N SER A 7 -37.22 27.43 69.31
CA SER A 7 -37.14 28.68 68.55
C SER A 7 -35.76 29.09 68.06
N LEU A 8 -35.77 29.49 66.79
CA LEU A 8 -35.11 30.68 66.15
C LEU A 8 -33.69 30.49 65.58
N LEU A 9 -33.68 30.37 64.27
CA LEU A 9 -33.26 31.41 63.29
C LEU A 9 -31.92 32.14 63.52
N LYS A 10 -31.07 31.94 62.54
CA LYS A 10 -30.27 32.89 61.72
C LYS A 10 -29.06 32.16 61.26
N GLY A 11 -28.87 31.81 59.99
CA GLY A 11 -28.66 32.70 58.92
C GLY A 11 -27.16 32.86 58.69
N LEU A 12 -26.60 32.06 57.74
CA LEU A 12 -25.38 32.48 57.04
C LEU A 12 -25.36 31.73 55.72
N ALA A 13 -25.68 32.44 54.66
CA ALA A 13 -25.48 32.03 53.27
C ALA A 13 -23.98 32.01 53.00
N LEU A 14 -23.42 30.84 52.78
CA LEU A 14 -22.12 30.67 52.11
C LEU A 14 -22.38 30.32 50.67
N LEU A 15 -22.21 31.27 49.81
CA LEU A 15 -22.07 31.12 48.37
C LEU A 15 -20.86 30.23 48.07
N SER A 16 -21.10 28.98 47.81
CA SER A 16 -20.13 28.10 47.11
C SER A 16 -20.23 28.38 45.61
N LEU A 17 -19.36 29.26 45.12
CA LEU A 17 -19.01 29.36 43.71
C LEU A 17 -18.36 28.05 43.29
N TRP A 18 -19.17 27.15 42.78
CA TRP A 18 -18.67 26.03 41.95
C TRP A 18 -18.29 26.66 40.60
N ALA A 19 -16.98 26.86 40.41
CA ALA A 19 -16.42 27.00 39.06
C ALA A 19 -16.71 25.73 38.28
N GLY A 20 -17.77 25.75 37.51
CA GLY A 20 -18.04 24.76 36.48
C GLY A 20 -16.93 24.81 35.42
N VAL A 21 -15.86 24.04 35.64
CA VAL A 21 -14.89 23.77 34.58
C VAL A 21 -15.66 23.00 33.54
N SER A 22 -15.96 23.64 32.43
CA SER A 22 -16.69 23.07 31.30
C SER A 22 -15.86 21.98 30.67
N THR A 23 -16.08 20.73 31.11
CA THR A 23 -15.51 19.51 30.44
C THR A 23 -15.97 19.39 28.98
N GLY A 24 -16.96 20.18 28.56
CA GLY A 24 -17.43 20.25 27.18
C GLY A 24 -16.50 20.96 26.20
N ALA A 25 -15.73 21.97 26.69
CA ALA A 25 -14.85 22.74 25.81
C ALA A 25 -13.65 21.90 25.33
N TRP A 26 -13.06 21.09 26.20
CA TRP A 26 -11.96 20.21 25.85
C TRP A 26 -12.38 19.06 24.89
N ALA A 27 -13.58 18.53 25.09
CA ALA A 27 -14.11 17.49 24.20
C ALA A 27 -14.48 18.06 22.81
N GLN A 28 -14.94 19.29 22.73
CA GLN A 28 -15.21 19.98 21.46
C GLN A 28 -13.92 20.43 20.76
N GLU A 29 -12.88 20.84 21.48
CA GLU A 29 -11.59 21.25 20.89
C GLU A 29 -10.81 20.05 20.37
N VAL A 30 -10.88 18.88 21.03
CA VAL A 30 -10.32 17.62 20.53
C VAL A 30 -11.13 17.07 19.35
N ALA A 31 -12.47 17.24 19.37
CA ALA A 31 -13.32 16.83 18.24
C ALA A 31 -13.16 17.74 17.01
N ALA A 32 -12.81 19.03 17.19
CA ALA A 32 -12.56 19.96 16.09
C ALA A 32 -11.23 19.73 15.36
N GLN A 33 -10.34 18.91 15.90
CA GLN A 33 -9.05 18.53 15.28
C GLN A 33 -9.04 17.16 14.59
N ALA A 34 -10.09 16.35 14.74
CA ALA A 34 -10.20 15.09 14.05
C ALA A 34 -10.46 15.31 12.55
N LEU A 35 -9.56 14.78 11.69
CA LEU A 35 -9.78 14.81 10.24
C LEU A 35 -11.06 14.06 9.87
N GLY A 36 -11.93 14.71 9.09
CA GLY A 36 -13.04 14.01 8.44
C GLY A 36 -12.52 12.92 7.50
N ASP A 37 -13.23 11.81 7.38
CA ASP A 37 -12.81 10.67 6.51
C ASP A 37 -12.51 11.08 5.06
N ALA A 38 -13.25 12.05 4.51
CA ALA A 38 -13.01 12.56 3.16
C ALA A 38 -11.69 13.34 3.05
N GLU A 39 -11.37 14.15 4.05
CA GLU A 39 -10.13 14.92 4.12
C GLU A 39 -8.93 13.99 4.34
N ALA A 40 -9.05 13.01 5.25
CA ALA A 40 -8.02 12.00 5.48
C ALA A 40 -7.68 11.22 4.19
N ARG A 41 -8.70 10.85 3.40
CA ARG A 41 -8.49 10.20 2.10
C ARG A 41 -7.87 11.14 1.07
N ALA A 42 -8.25 12.42 1.06
CA ALA A 42 -7.63 13.40 0.16
C ALA A 42 -6.13 13.58 0.45
N LEU A 43 -5.76 13.68 1.72
CA LEU A 43 -4.35 13.68 2.14
C LEU A 43 -3.67 12.35 1.81
N GLY A 44 -4.38 11.22 1.99
CA GLY A 44 -3.89 9.90 1.61
C GLY A 44 -3.56 9.81 0.13
N ARG A 45 -4.44 10.27 -0.76
CA ARG A 45 -4.18 10.33 -2.22
C ARG A 45 -2.97 11.18 -2.53
N HIS A 46 -2.87 12.37 -1.95
CA HIS A 46 -1.70 13.24 -2.15
C HIS A 46 -0.40 12.56 -1.71
N GLY A 47 -0.40 11.86 -0.57
CA GLY A 47 0.75 11.08 -0.12
C GLY A 47 1.09 9.93 -1.07
N LEU A 48 0.07 9.22 -1.60
CA LEU A 48 0.27 8.16 -2.59
C LEU A 48 0.82 8.70 -3.92
N ASP A 49 0.36 9.86 -4.38
CA ASP A 49 0.91 10.50 -5.58
C ASP A 49 2.40 10.86 -5.38
N LEU A 50 2.77 11.41 -4.23
CA LEU A 50 4.18 11.66 -3.89
C LEU A 50 5.01 10.38 -3.83
N MET A 51 4.46 9.31 -3.26
CA MET A 51 5.11 8.01 -3.21
C MET A 51 5.37 7.45 -4.62
N MET A 52 4.37 7.51 -5.49
CA MET A 52 4.48 7.04 -6.89
C MET A 52 5.40 7.94 -7.71
N ASP A 53 5.55 9.21 -7.35
CA ASP A 53 6.51 10.16 -7.95
C ASP A 53 7.92 10.05 -7.35
N GLY A 54 8.18 9.05 -6.49
CA GLY A 54 9.51 8.73 -5.95
C GLY A 54 9.87 9.43 -4.64
N ASN A 55 8.95 10.22 -4.05
CA ASN A 55 9.19 10.95 -2.81
C ASN A 55 8.59 10.22 -1.60
N LEU A 56 9.19 9.05 -1.26
CA LEU A 56 8.73 8.19 -0.17
C LEU A 56 8.76 8.87 1.20
N ASP A 57 9.79 9.69 1.46
CA ASP A 57 9.94 10.32 2.77
C ASP A 57 8.82 11.31 3.05
N ARG A 58 8.49 12.14 2.05
CA ARG A 58 7.39 13.09 2.17
C ARG A 58 6.03 12.41 2.26
N ALA A 59 5.83 11.32 1.51
CA ALA A 59 4.63 10.50 1.61
C ALA A 59 4.44 9.94 3.04
N ILE A 60 5.51 9.39 3.63
CA ILE A 60 5.50 8.85 5.00
C ILE A 60 5.17 9.94 6.02
N GLU A 61 5.71 11.16 5.87
CA GLU A 61 5.37 12.28 6.75
C GLU A 61 3.86 12.57 6.73
N ILE A 62 3.24 12.62 5.54
CA ILE A 62 1.80 12.82 5.39
C ILE A 62 1.01 11.69 6.06
N PHE A 63 1.41 10.44 5.85
CA PHE A 63 0.71 9.29 6.43
C PHE A 63 0.80 9.29 7.96
N ARG A 64 1.93 9.68 8.53
CA ARG A 64 2.09 9.88 9.97
C ARG A 64 1.27 11.05 10.51
N ASP A 65 1.09 12.09 9.73
CA ASP A 65 0.20 13.22 10.13
C ASP A 65 -1.27 12.78 10.14
N ILE A 66 -1.70 11.92 9.21
CA ILE A 66 -3.03 11.28 9.28
C ILE A 66 -3.16 10.45 10.56
N GLN A 67 -2.14 9.66 10.93
CA GLN A 67 -2.14 8.87 12.17
C GLN A 67 -2.23 9.75 13.42
N LYS A 68 -1.52 10.88 13.45
CA LYS A 68 -1.55 11.81 14.59
C LYS A 68 -2.92 12.47 14.76
N LYS A 69 -3.58 12.82 13.64
CA LYS A 69 -4.87 13.50 13.64
C LYS A 69 -6.05 12.54 13.90
N ASP A 70 -5.97 11.28 13.46
CA ASP A 70 -6.92 10.23 13.83
C ASP A 70 -6.18 8.93 14.18
N PRO A 71 -5.67 8.79 15.42
CA PRO A 71 -4.94 7.59 15.85
C PRO A 71 -5.77 6.31 15.86
N GLN A 72 -7.09 6.41 15.81
CA GLN A 72 -7.99 5.25 15.77
C GLN A 72 -8.34 4.83 14.33
N SER A 73 -8.06 5.66 13.34
CA SER A 73 -8.24 5.29 11.94
C SER A 73 -7.17 4.31 11.48
N PRO A 74 -7.51 3.25 10.74
CA PRO A 74 -6.53 2.37 10.12
C PRO A 74 -5.80 3.00 8.92
N LEU A 75 -6.37 4.07 8.31
CA LEU A 75 -5.93 4.59 7.02
C LEU A 75 -4.46 5.03 7.02
N GLY A 76 -4.06 5.89 7.95
CA GLY A 76 -2.68 6.38 7.99
C GLY A 76 -1.65 5.26 8.20
N TYR A 77 -1.99 4.24 9.00
CA TYR A 77 -1.13 3.06 9.22
C TYR A 77 -1.04 2.18 7.97
N LEU A 78 -2.15 1.99 7.25
CA LEU A 78 -2.18 1.26 6.00
C LEU A 78 -1.28 1.91 4.94
N LEU A 79 -1.43 3.23 4.78
CA LEU A 79 -0.69 3.98 3.76
C LEU A 79 0.81 4.07 4.09
N GLU A 80 1.18 4.23 5.37
CA GLU A 80 2.60 4.14 5.76
C GLU A 80 3.14 2.72 5.53
N ALA A 81 2.36 1.67 5.82
CA ALA A 81 2.76 0.30 5.53
C ALA A 81 3.04 0.09 4.04
N ASP A 82 2.22 0.67 3.16
CA ASP A 82 2.43 0.58 1.72
C ASP A 82 3.71 1.34 1.28
N ALA A 83 3.96 2.53 1.82
CA ALA A 83 5.22 3.25 1.56
C ALA A 83 6.45 2.49 2.06
N VAL A 84 6.37 1.85 3.23
CA VAL A 84 7.44 0.99 3.75
C VAL A 84 7.61 -0.26 2.88
N TRP A 85 6.53 -0.82 2.31
CA TRP A 85 6.62 -1.88 1.30
C TRP A 85 7.45 -1.44 0.10
N TRP A 86 7.25 -0.23 -0.43
CA TRP A 86 8.05 0.30 -1.54
C TRP A 86 9.53 0.45 -1.16
N ARG A 87 9.87 0.83 0.09
CA ARG A 87 11.26 0.79 0.58
C ARG A 87 11.86 -0.61 0.54
N ILE A 88 11.10 -1.61 1.02
CA ILE A 88 11.53 -3.02 0.94
C ILE A 88 11.74 -3.42 -0.51
N TYR A 89 10.84 -3.03 -1.40
CA TYR A 89 10.92 -3.27 -2.83
C TYR A 89 12.22 -2.71 -3.42
N TYR A 90 12.51 -1.43 -3.20
CA TYR A 90 13.74 -0.79 -3.70
C TYR A 90 15.01 -1.40 -3.09
N ALA A 91 14.97 -1.87 -1.87
CA ALA A 91 16.11 -2.48 -1.20
C ALA A 91 16.44 -3.90 -1.67
N THR A 92 15.44 -4.66 -2.14
CA THR A 92 15.58 -6.11 -2.35
C THR A 92 15.24 -6.58 -3.75
N ALA A 93 14.43 -5.83 -4.49
CA ALA A 93 13.94 -6.25 -5.79
C ALA A 93 15.00 -6.15 -6.90
N ASN A 94 14.89 -7.01 -7.91
CA ASN A 94 15.54 -6.79 -9.18
C ASN A 94 14.79 -5.70 -9.95
N LEU A 95 15.22 -4.45 -9.81
CA LEU A 95 14.56 -3.29 -10.42
C LEU A 95 14.62 -3.26 -11.95
N THR A 96 15.41 -4.13 -12.58
CA THR A 96 15.42 -4.34 -14.03
C THR A 96 14.44 -5.41 -14.50
N ASP A 97 13.74 -6.06 -13.56
CA ASP A 97 12.69 -7.03 -13.86
C ASP A 97 11.36 -6.58 -13.26
N PRO A 98 10.35 -6.26 -14.08
CA PRO A 98 9.04 -5.89 -13.55
C PRO A 98 8.34 -7.05 -12.82
N ASP A 99 8.75 -8.30 -13.02
CA ASP A 99 8.16 -9.47 -12.33
C ASP A 99 8.86 -9.79 -11.00
N VAL A 100 8.84 -8.83 -10.11
CA VAL A 100 9.46 -8.91 -8.77
C VAL A 100 8.98 -10.07 -7.93
N PHE A 101 7.74 -10.53 -8.12
CA PHE A 101 7.16 -11.62 -7.33
C PHE A 101 7.63 -13.02 -7.76
N ALA A 102 8.42 -13.11 -8.82
CA ALA A 102 9.12 -14.36 -9.15
C ALA A 102 10.37 -14.57 -8.27
N ALA A 103 10.84 -13.52 -7.59
CA ALA A 103 11.94 -13.63 -6.64
C ALA A 103 11.40 -14.08 -5.29
N THR A 104 11.75 -15.29 -4.89
CA THR A 104 11.55 -15.84 -3.56
C THR A 104 12.88 -15.83 -2.80
N ASP A 105 12.82 -15.96 -1.48
CA ASP A 105 14.00 -16.02 -0.62
C ASP A 105 14.87 -14.75 -0.62
N LEU A 106 14.22 -13.58 -0.71
CA LEU A 106 14.94 -12.32 -0.54
C LEU A 106 15.26 -12.08 0.95
N PRO A 107 16.45 -11.52 1.27
CA PRO A 107 16.86 -11.29 2.64
C PRO A 107 15.94 -10.30 3.35
N SER A 108 15.80 -10.44 4.68
CA SER A 108 15.09 -9.45 5.49
C SER A 108 15.81 -8.11 5.47
N THR A 109 15.02 -7.04 5.57
CA THR A 109 15.51 -5.66 5.62
C THR A 109 15.29 -5.06 7.02
N PRO A 110 15.95 -3.95 7.36
CA PRO A 110 15.67 -3.20 8.59
C PRO A 110 14.21 -2.72 8.69
N TYR A 111 13.49 -2.65 7.57
CA TYR A 111 12.11 -2.16 7.50
C TYR A 111 11.06 -3.23 7.86
N ASP A 112 11.42 -4.51 7.81
CA ASP A 112 10.46 -5.62 7.98
C ASP A 112 9.71 -5.58 9.31
N ALA A 113 10.37 -5.20 10.41
CA ALA A 113 9.73 -5.12 11.73
C ALA A 113 8.68 -4.02 11.76
N HIS A 114 9.06 -2.79 11.39
CA HIS A 114 8.16 -1.65 11.34
C HIS A 114 6.98 -1.87 10.38
N PHE A 115 7.23 -2.45 9.21
CA PHE A 115 6.19 -2.86 8.28
C PHE A 115 5.15 -3.79 8.93
N LYS A 116 5.60 -4.82 9.65
CA LYS A 116 4.71 -5.77 10.35
C LYS A 116 3.87 -5.08 11.43
N ASP A 117 4.46 -4.14 12.16
CA ASP A 117 3.77 -3.38 13.20
C ASP A 117 2.65 -2.51 12.59
N LEU A 118 2.92 -1.81 11.49
CA LEU A 118 1.94 -1.01 10.76
C LEU A 118 0.79 -1.86 10.21
N VAL A 119 1.11 -3.02 9.61
CA VAL A 119 0.11 -3.98 9.12
C VAL A 119 -0.77 -4.50 10.26
N ASN A 120 -0.15 -4.86 11.40
CA ASN A 120 -0.89 -5.32 12.59
C ASN A 120 -1.78 -4.22 13.16
N ALA A 121 -1.28 -2.98 13.25
CA ALA A 121 -2.04 -1.82 13.69
C ALA A 121 -3.26 -1.57 12.78
N THR A 122 -3.07 -1.61 11.45
CA THR A 122 -4.17 -1.48 10.48
C THR A 122 -5.24 -2.53 10.71
N ILE A 123 -4.87 -3.80 10.85
CA ILE A 123 -5.81 -4.90 11.07
C ILE A 123 -6.59 -4.71 12.37
N SER A 124 -5.91 -4.43 13.48
CA SER A 124 -6.52 -4.27 14.79
C SER A 124 -7.50 -3.08 14.83
N LYS A 125 -7.11 -1.95 14.24
CA LYS A 125 -7.97 -0.74 14.17
C LYS A 125 -9.18 -0.95 13.28
N SER A 126 -9.01 -1.59 12.12
CA SER A 126 -10.14 -1.96 11.25
C SER A 126 -11.12 -2.89 11.95
N GLU A 127 -10.64 -3.90 12.68
CA GLU A 127 -11.49 -4.81 13.47
C GLU A 127 -12.26 -4.07 14.57
N ALA A 128 -11.61 -3.13 15.25
CA ALA A 128 -12.27 -2.32 16.29
C ALA A 128 -13.41 -1.49 15.69
N ARG A 129 -13.18 -0.81 14.56
CA ARG A 129 -14.20 -0.02 13.86
C ARG A 129 -15.34 -0.88 13.30
N ILE A 130 -15.06 -2.07 12.77
CA ILE A 130 -16.07 -3.02 12.32
C ILE A 130 -16.97 -3.44 13.50
N ARG A 131 -16.37 -3.79 14.65
CA ARG A 131 -17.15 -4.13 15.86
C ARG A 131 -17.99 -2.96 16.36
N ALA A 132 -17.49 -1.74 16.22
CA ALA A 132 -18.21 -0.52 16.58
C ALA A 132 -19.23 -0.05 15.52
N GLN A 133 -19.43 -0.81 14.43
CA GLN A 133 -20.31 -0.48 13.30
C GLN A 133 -19.97 0.85 12.61
N GLN A 134 -18.69 1.24 12.59
CA GLN A 134 -18.20 2.47 11.98
C GLN A 134 -17.63 2.17 10.59
N ASP A 135 -18.21 2.72 9.54
CA ASP A 135 -17.81 2.59 8.13
C ASP A 135 -17.37 1.15 7.77
N VAL A 136 -18.26 0.20 8.05
CA VAL A 136 -17.97 -1.24 8.07
C VAL A 136 -17.39 -1.71 6.73
N ALA A 137 -17.96 -1.26 5.61
CA ALA A 137 -17.53 -1.66 4.27
C ALA A 137 -16.07 -1.24 4.01
N ARG A 138 -15.72 0.02 4.33
CA ARG A 138 -14.37 0.54 4.10
C ARG A 138 -13.35 -0.06 5.09
N ASN A 139 -13.76 -0.36 6.31
CA ASN A 139 -12.86 -1.03 7.24
C ASN A 139 -12.59 -2.49 6.85
N TYR A 140 -13.51 -3.19 6.17
CA TYR A 140 -13.22 -4.45 5.50
C TYR A 140 -12.21 -4.27 4.34
N LEU A 141 -12.32 -3.18 3.56
CA LEU A 141 -11.34 -2.83 2.53
C LEU A 141 -9.94 -2.66 3.13
N TYR A 142 -9.79 -1.79 4.12
CA TYR A 142 -8.49 -1.51 4.75
C TYR A 142 -7.87 -2.75 5.39
N GLN A 143 -8.68 -3.54 6.08
CA GLN A 143 -8.22 -4.82 6.64
C GLN A 143 -7.76 -5.78 5.54
N GLY A 144 -8.50 -5.88 4.44
CA GLY A 144 -8.15 -6.69 3.28
C GLY A 144 -6.84 -6.24 2.63
N MET A 145 -6.65 -4.94 2.44
CA MET A 145 -5.40 -4.37 1.90
C MET A 145 -4.20 -4.64 2.82
N ALA A 146 -4.38 -4.56 4.15
CA ALA A 146 -3.33 -4.92 5.11
C ALA A 146 -2.93 -6.40 5.01
N TYR A 147 -3.90 -7.30 4.80
CA TYR A 147 -3.60 -8.72 4.53
C TYR A 147 -2.93 -8.92 3.16
N ALA A 148 -3.20 -8.08 2.15
CA ALA A 148 -2.46 -8.07 0.89
C ALA A 148 -0.99 -7.75 1.11
N LEU A 149 -0.70 -6.68 1.86
CA LEU A 149 0.66 -6.29 2.22
C LEU A 149 1.39 -7.39 3.00
N ARG A 150 0.69 -8.03 3.97
CA ARG A 150 1.23 -9.19 4.68
C ARG A 150 1.59 -10.32 3.73
N ALA A 151 0.69 -10.68 2.81
CA ALA A 151 0.94 -11.75 1.85
C ALA A 151 2.15 -11.45 0.95
N ARG A 152 2.34 -10.19 0.54
CA ARG A 152 3.51 -9.75 -0.25
C ARG A 152 4.82 -9.99 0.51
N LEU A 153 4.90 -9.58 1.78
CA LEU A 153 6.13 -9.76 2.58
C LEU A 153 6.40 -11.25 2.83
N GLU A 154 5.39 -12.04 3.18
CA GLU A 154 5.55 -13.47 3.40
C GLU A 154 6.02 -14.19 2.12
N GLY A 155 5.48 -13.79 0.96
CA GLY A 155 5.92 -14.31 -0.34
C GLY A 155 7.36 -13.96 -0.67
N LEU A 156 7.82 -12.72 -0.41
CA LEU A 156 9.21 -12.34 -0.59
C LEU A 156 10.19 -13.13 0.29
N ARG A 157 9.72 -13.67 1.41
CA ARG A 157 10.50 -14.46 2.38
C ARG A 157 10.33 -15.97 2.19
N ASP A 158 9.83 -16.41 1.02
CA ASP A 158 9.59 -17.81 0.67
C ASP A 158 8.71 -18.57 1.68
N ARG A 159 7.72 -17.87 2.25
CA ARG A 159 6.81 -18.43 3.24
C ARG A 159 5.46 -18.78 2.63
N ASP A 160 5.41 -19.84 1.87
CA ASP A 160 4.24 -20.24 1.06
C ASP A 160 2.95 -20.35 1.88
N LEU A 161 2.97 -21.06 3.01
CA LEU A 161 1.76 -21.29 3.80
C LEU A 161 1.24 -20.00 4.48
N PRO A 162 2.07 -19.16 5.12
CA PRO A 162 1.68 -17.83 5.56
C PRO A 162 1.13 -16.94 4.43
N THR A 163 1.79 -16.96 3.26
CA THR A 163 1.35 -16.22 2.06
C THR A 163 -0.05 -16.65 1.63
N ALA A 164 -0.28 -17.96 1.50
CA ALA A 164 -1.57 -18.51 1.10
C ALA A 164 -2.69 -18.19 2.11
N ARG A 165 -2.41 -18.28 3.42
CA ARG A 165 -3.36 -17.92 4.48
C ARG A 165 -3.72 -16.44 4.45
N ALA A 166 -2.70 -15.56 4.31
CA ALA A 166 -2.91 -14.13 4.21
C ALA A 166 -3.70 -13.77 2.93
N GLY A 167 -3.37 -14.35 1.78
CA GLY A 167 -4.09 -14.17 0.53
C GLY A 167 -5.54 -14.62 0.58
N LYS A 168 -5.83 -15.77 1.22
CA LYS A 168 -7.20 -16.25 1.44
C LYS A 168 -8.01 -15.27 2.30
N LYS A 169 -7.40 -14.76 3.38
CA LYS A 169 -8.05 -13.79 4.28
C LYS A 169 -8.29 -12.47 3.57
N MET A 170 -7.28 -11.94 2.87
CA MET A 170 -7.38 -10.75 2.01
C MET A 170 -8.59 -10.86 1.08
N ARG A 171 -8.65 -11.92 0.26
CA ARG A 171 -9.74 -12.14 -0.69
C ARG A 171 -11.11 -12.13 -0.03
N SER A 172 -11.28 -12.84 1.09
CA SER A 172 -12.54 -12.89 1.83
C SER A 172 -12.99 -11.51 2.32
N LEU A 173 -12.07 -10.71 2.86
CA LEU A 173 -12.35 -9.37 3.38
C LEU A 173 -12.70 -8.38 2.27
N LEU A 174 -11.94 -8.40 1.17
CA LEU A 174 -12.18 -7.52 0.03
C LEU A 174 -13.50 -7.83 -0.69
N LEU A 175 -13.85 -9.11 -0.82
CA LEU A 175 -15.16 -9.50 -1.33
C LEU A 175 -16.29 -9.06 -0.41
N LYS A 176 -16.10 -9.13 0.92
CA LYS A 176 -17.08 -8.62 1.89
C LYS A 176 -17.22 -7.10 1.81
N SER A 177 -16.13 -6.37 1.60
CA SER A 177 -16.18 -4.93 1.35
C SER A 177 -17.03 -4.59 0.14
N LEU A 178 -16.81 -5.27 -1.00
CA LEU A 178 -17.57 -5.09 -2.24
C LEU A 178 -19.04 -5.52 -2.13
N GLU A 179 -19.35 -6.52 -1.31
CA GLU A 179 -20.72 -6.92 -1.01
C GLU A 179 -21.49 -5.81 -0.28
N LEU A 180 -20.82 -5.13 0.65
CA LEU A 180 -21.40 -4.05 1.44
C LEU A 180 -21.45 -2.72 0.71
N ASP A 181 -20.43 -2.42 -0.10
CA ASP A 181 -20.37 -1.23 -0.96
C ASP A 181 -19.64 -1.54 -2.28
N PRO A 182 -20.38 -1.78 -3.37
CA PRO A 182 -19.80 -2.08 -4.68
C PRO A 182 -18.95 -0.95 -5.29
N ASN A 183 -19.03 0.27 -4.74
CA ASN A 183 -18.26 1.42 -5.22
C ASN A 183 -16.82 1.45 -4.64
N LEU A 184 -16.49 0.61 -3.68
CA LEU A 184 -15.14 0.48 -3.14
C LEU A 184 -14.21 -0.28 -4.12
N THR A 185 -14.02 0.31 -5.30
CA THR A 185 -13.31 -0.29 -6.43
C THR A 185 -11.82 -0.56 -6.17
N ASP A 186 -11.22 0.06 -5.15
CA ASP A 186 -9.88 -0.26 -4.67
C ASP A 186 -9.72 -1.73 -4.28
N ALA A 187 -10.80 -2.37 -3.81
CA ALA A 187 -10.80 -3.78 -3.46
C ALA A 187 -10.44 -4.69 -4.65
N TYR A 188 -10.71 -4.24 -5.87
CA TYR A 188 -10.37 -5.02 -7.07
C TYR A 188 -8.86 -5.11 -7.32
N LEU A 189 -8.01 -4.26 -6.74
CA LEU A 189 -6.57 -4.45 -6.75
C LEU A 189 -6.20 -5.81 -6.12
N GLY A 190 -6.57 -6.05 -4.87
CA GLY A 190 -6.20 -7.27 -4.16
C GLY A 190 -6.93 -8.51 -4.70
N VAL A 191 -8.22 -8.41 -5.03
CA VAL A 191 -8.98 -9.53 -5.62
C VAL A 191 -8.45 -9.88 -7.00
N GLY A 192 -8.06 -8.89 -7.80
CA GLY A 192 -7.46 -9.06 -9.12
C GLY A 192 -6.11 -9.77 -9.04
N ILE A 193 -5.21 -9.29 -8.18
CA ILE A 193 -3.93 -9.93 -7.89
C ILE A 193 -4.14 -11.39 -7.47
N TYR A 194 -5.05 -11.66 -6.53
CA TYR A 194 -5.34 -13.02 -6.09
C TYR A 194 -5.78 -13.92 -7.25
N ASN A 195 -6.77 -13.49 -8.02
CA ASN A 195 -7.32 -14.27 -9.12
C ASN A 195 -6.26 -14.55 -10.20
N TYR A 196 -5.42 -13.58 -10.50
CA TYR A 196 -4.34 -13.72 -11.47
C TYR A 196 -3.29 -14.72 -10.98
N PHE A 197 -2.72 -14.50 -9.79
CA PHE A 197 -1.62 -15.33 -9.29
C PHE A 197 -2.04 -16.76 -9.01
N VAL A 198 -3.18 -16.98 -8.38
CA VAL A 198 -3.64 -18.35 -8.06
C VAL A 198 -3.89 -19.15 -9.34
N ASP A 199 -4.35 -18.52 -10.41
CA ASP A 199 -4.52 -19.21 -11.70
C ASP A 199 -3.20 -19.50 -12.43
N THR A 200 -2.19 -18.67 -12.22
CA THR A 200 -0.86 -18.84 -12.83
C THR A 200 0.07 -19.79 -12.07
N LEU A 201 -0.33 -20.30 -10.90
CA LEU A 201 0.41 -21.30 -10.14
C LEU A 201 0.61 -22.59 -10.96
N SER A 202 1.71 -23.29 -10.71
CA SER A 202 1.95 -24.61 -11.32
C SER A 202 0.86 -25.62 -10.92
N ALA A 203 0.67 -26.65 -11.73
CA ALA A 203 -0.33 -27.69 -11.47
C ALA A 203 -0.14 -28.36 -10.09
N ILE A 204 1.11 -28.60 -9.68
CA ILE A 204 1.44 -29.21 -8.38
C ILE A 204 1.00 -28.29 -7.25
N VAL A 205 1.32 -27.00 -7.35
CA VAL A 205 0.94 -26.03 -6.32
C VAL A 205 -0.58 -25.83 -6.27
N LYS A 206 -1.29 -25.89 -7.41
CA LYS A 206 -2.77 -25.88 -7.46
C LYS A 206 -3.38 -27.07 -6.70
N ILE A 207 -2.82 -28.27 -6.84
CA ILE A 207 -3.28 -29.45 -6.09
C ILE A 207 -3.07 -29.24 -4.59
N LEU A 208 -1.89 -28.80 -4.16
CA LEU A 208 -1.62 -28.52 -2.76
C LEU A 208 -2.54 -27.42 -2.21
N SER A 209 -2.78 -26.38 -3.00
CA SER A 209 -3.69 -25.27 -2.65
C SER A 209 -5.12 -25.74 -2.38
N PHE A 210 -5.60 -26.74 -3.14
CA PHE A 210 -6.90 -27.35 -2.91
C PHE A 210 -7.00 -28.00 -1.52
N PHE A 211 -5.97 -28.74 -1.09
CA PHE A 211 -5.95 -29.40 0.22
C PHE A 211 -5.95 -28.40 1.40
N ILE A 212 -5.43 -27.21 1.23
CA ILE A 212 -5.52 -26.16 2.26
C ILE A 212 -6.77 -25.28 2.11
N GLY A 213 -7.69 -25.65 1.21
CA GLY A 213 -8.95 -24.93 0.97
C GLY A 213 -8.73 -23.52 0.43
N LEU A 214 -7.73 -23.30 -0.42
CA LEU A 214 -7.52 -22.05 -1.13
C LEU A 214 -8.50 -21.96 -2.31
N PRO A 215 -9.37 -20.92 -2.38
CA PRO A 215 -10.26 -20.76 -3.52
C PRO A 215 -9.47 -20.60 -4.82
N GLY A 216 -9.95 -21.23 -5.91
CA GLY A 216 -9.33 -21.12 -7.23
C GLY A 216 -9.27 -19.67 -7.74
N GLY A 217 -8.29 -19.40 -8.60
CA GLY A 217 -8.14 -18.14 -9.33
C GLY A 217 -8.80 -18.19 -10.71
N ASN A 218 -8.82 -17.04 -11.37
CA ASN A 218 -9.17 -16.90 -12.77
C ASN A 218 -8.36 -15.73 -13.35
N ARG A 219 -7.37 -16.04 -14.18
CA ARG A 219 -6.42 -15.07 -14.73
C ARG A 219 -7.10 -13.96 -15.53
N VAL A 220 -8.05 -14.30 -16.39
CA VAL A 220 -8.75 -13.31 -17.21
C VAL A 220 -9.56 -12.35 -16.34
N ARG A 221 -10.30 -12.89 -15.38
CA ARG A 221 -11.04 -12.08 -14.41
C ARG A 221 -10.10 -11.24 -13.54
N GLY A 222 -8.94 -11.77 -13.17
CA GLY A 222 -7.91 -11.04 -12.42
C GLY A 222 -7.45 -9.79 -13.17
N LEU A 223 -7.10 -9.92 -14.45
CA LEU A 223 -6.71 -8.78 -15.28
C LEU A 223 -7.84 -7.75 -15.44
N GLN A 224 -9.09 -8.19 -15.62
CA GLN A 224 -10.26 -7.29 -15.68
C GLN A 224 -10.47 -6.52 -14.38
N GLN A 225 -10.26 -7.17 -13.24
CA GLN A 225 -10.37 -6.55 -11.92
C GLN A 225 -9.25 -5.54 -11.66
N LEU A 226 -8.01 -5.86 -12.05
CA LEU A 226 -6.89 -4.91 -12.02
C LEU A 226 -7.16 -3.70 -12.92
N GLN A 227 -7.72 -3.91 -14.11
CA GLN A 227 -8.15 -2.83 -15.01
C GLN A 227 -9.19 -1.92 -14.33
N MET A 228 -10.19 -2.51 -13.66
CA MET A 228 -11.22 -1.74 -12.94
C MET A 228 -10.62 -0.92 -11.81
N ALA A 229 -9.69 -1.47 -11.02
CA ALA A 229 -8.99 -0.71 -9.98
C ALA A 229 -8.11 0.41 -10.58
N ALA A 230 -7.45 0.16 -11.70
CA ALA A 230 -6.63 1.15 -12.40
C ALA A 230 -7.44 2.33 -12.97
N GLU A 231 -8.68 2.08 -13.37
CA GLU A 231 -9.58 3.10 -13.96
C GLU A 231 -10.40 3.85 -12.90
N LYS A 232 -10.89 3.15 -11.87
CA LYS A 232 -11.92 3.64 -10.96
C LYS A 232 -11.50 3.65 -9.49
N GLY A 233 -10.30 3.17 -9.15
CA GLY A 233 -9.80 3.17 -7.77
C GLY A 233 -9.61 4.59 -7.23
N ASP A 234 -9.87 4.76 -5.95
CA ASP A 234 -9.62 6.00 -5.21
C ASP A 234 -8.18 6.08 -4.69
N LEU A 235 -7.73 5.08 -3.95
CA LEU A 235 -6.39 4.99 -3.37
C LEU A 235 -5.47 4.03 -4.15
N ALA A 236 -6.04 3.02 -4.82
CA ALA A 236 -5.27 1.94 -5.45
C ALA A 236 -4.96 2.17 -6.94
N ARG A 237 -5.40 3.28 -7.55
CA ARG A 237 -5.37 3.47 -9.01
C ARG A 237 -3.98 3.35 -9.62
N ALA A 238 -3.01 4.06 -9.10
CA ALA A 238 -1.65 4.05 -9.63
C ALA A 238 -0.96 2.69 -9.41
N GLU A 239 -1.14 2.10 -8.24
CA GLU A 239 -0.60 0.78 -7.93
C GLU A 239 -1.25 -0.31 -8.79
N ALA A 240 -2.55 -0.22 -9.06
CA ALA A 240 -3.24 -1.14 -9.96
C ALA A 240 -2.72 -1.05 -11.41
N LYS A 241 -2.41 0.16 -11.91
CA LYS A 241 -1.72 0.35 -13.21
C LYS A 241 -0.37 -0.36 -13.22
N PHE A 242 0.42 -0.19 -12.16
CA PHE A 242 1.72 -0.85 -12.03
C PHE A 242 1.60 -2.38 -12.07
N TYR A 243 0.69 -2.98 -11.28
CA TYR A 243 0.49 -4.43 -11.27
C TYR A 243 -0.04 -4.94 -12.61
N LEU A 244 -0.96 -4.23 -13.23
CA LEU A 244 -1.51 -4.60 -14.53
C LEU A 244 -0.43 -4.56 -15.63
N ALA A 245 0.40 -3.49 -15.66
CA ALA A 245 1.52 -3.37 -16.58
C ALA A 245 2.52 -4.52 -16.39
N LYS A 246 2.86 -4.81 -15.14
CA LYS A 246 3.73 -5.90 -14.77
C LYS A 246 3.18 -7.25 -15.24
N ASP A 247 1.91 -7.53 -14.97
CA ASP A 247 1.29 -8.80 -15.34
C ASP A 247 1.21 -8.96 -16.87
N TYR A 248 0.89 -7.89 -17.62
CA TYR A 248 0.94 -7.91 -19.09
C TYR A 248 2.35 -8.20 -19.65
N SER A 249 3.41 -7.81 -18.93
CA SER A 249 4.79 -8.06 -19.35
C SER A 249 5.26 -9.51 -19.16
N ARG A 250 4.53 -10.34 -18.43
CA ARG A 250 4.94 -11.72 -18.11
C ARG A 250 4.99 -12.61 -19.34
N PRO A 251 5.87 -13.64 -19.34
CA PRO A 251 6.02 -14.55 -20.47
C PRO A 251 4.75 -15.30 -20.89
N ASN A 252 3.80 -15.51 -19.97
CA ASN A 252 2.52 -16.15 -20.23
C ASN A 252 1.48 -15.20 -20.83
N GLU A 253 1.66 -13.85 -20.69
CA GLU A 253 0.78 -12.84 -21.28
C GLU A 253 1.33 -12.28 -22.59
N ARG A 254 2.60 -11.88 -22.59
CA ARG A 254 3.31 -11.26 -23.72
C ARG A 254 2.58 -10.06 -24.34
N GLN A 255 1.78 -9.35 -23.52
CA GLN A 255 1.05 -8.17 -23.96
C GLN A 255 1.91 -6.90 -23.80
N TYR A 256 3.13 -6.95 -24.36
CA TYR A 256 4.15 -5.92 -24.14
C TYR A 256 3.71 -4.51 -24.53
N ALA A 257 2.93 -4.37 -25.61
CA ALA A 257 2.41 -3.06 -26.02
C ALA A 257 1.51 -2.42 -24.95
N ARG A 258 0.61 -3.21 -24.34
CA ARG A 258 -0.25 -2.75 -23.25
C ARG A 258 0.55 -2.44 -21.98
N SER A 259 1.53 -3.28 -21.69
CA SER A 259 2.44 -3.04 -20.57
C SER A 259 3.18 -1.73 -20.74
N LEU A 260 3.73 -1.49 -21.94
CA LEU A 260 4.47 -0.27 -22.27
C LEU A 260 3.58 0.98 -22.14
N GLU A 261 2.35 0.90 -22.64
CA GLU A 261 1.37 2.00 -22.53
C GLU A 261 1.11 2.38 -21.07
N LEU A 262 0.89 1.41 -20.20
CA LEU A 262 0.64 1.66 -18.77
C LEU A 262 1.86 2.22 -18.05
N PHE A 263 3.08 1.72 -18.34
CA PHE A 263 4.30 2.30 -17.75
C PHE A 263 4.56 3.72 -18.28
N GLN A 264 4.23 4.03 -19.52
CA GLN A 264 4.30 5.40 -20.06
C GLN A 264 3.27 6.32 -19.41
N GLN A 265 2.04 5.84 -19.14
CA GLN A 265 1.06 6.60 -18.36
C GLN A 265 1.60 6.92 -16.97
N LEU A 266 2.18 5.94 -16.26
CA LEU A 266 2.79 6.16 -14.95
C LEU A 266 3.98 7.14 -15.03
N ALA A 267 4.82 7.04 -16.04
CA ALA A 267 5.93 7.98 -16.25
C ALA A 267 5.46 9.42 -16.51
N ASN A 268 4.33 9.59 -17.21
CA ASN A 268 3.74 10.90 -17.47
C ASN A 268 3.03 11.47 -16.24
N GLU A 269 2.35 10.63 -15.46
CA GLU A 269 1.65 11.03 -14.23
C GLU A 269 2.65 11.33 -13.08
N TYR A 270 3.78 10.62 -13.04
CA TYR A 270 4.79 10.65 -11.97
C TYR A 270 6.21 10.79 -12.54
N PRO A 271 6.52 11.95 -13.14
CA PRO A 271 7.73 12.13 -13.96
C PRO A 271 9.04 12.14 -13.18
N HIS A 272 9.01 12.32 -11.86
CA HIS A 272 10.20 12.37 -11.02
C HIS A 272 10.67 11.02 -10.50
N ASN A 273 9.89 9.94 -10.74
CA ASN A 273 10.28 8.60 -10.30
C ASN A 273 11.09 7.87 -11.38
N PRO A 274 12.39 7.65 -11.18
CA PRO A 274 13.25 6.97 -12.13
C PRO A 274 12.91 5.48 -12.34
N LEU A 275 12.00 4.92 -11.53
CA LEU A 275 11.53 3.54 -11.70
C LEU A 275 10.79 3.34 -13.03
N TRP A 276 9.99 4.33 -13.45
CA TRP A 276 9.20 4.18 -14.68
C TRP A 276 10.07 4.05 -15.93
N PRO A 277 11.04 4.95 -16.21
CA PRO A 277 11.95 4.75 -17.32
C PRO A 277 12.80 3.48 -17.17
N MET A 278 13.15 3.04 -15.95
CA MET A 278 13.82 1.76 -15.72
C MET A 278 12.97 0.58 -16.24
N LEU A 279 11.68 0.51 -15.86
CA LEU A 279 10.80 -0.57 -16.25
C LEU A 279 10.44 -0.51 -17.75
N ILE A 280 10.30 0.68 -18.33
CA ILE A 280 10.16 0.88 -19.77
C ILE A 280 11.38 0.30 -20.50
N GLY A 281 12.59 0.62 -20.03
CA GLY A 281 13.84 0.07 -20.57
C GLY A 281 13.87 -1.46 -20.48
N SER A 282 13.49 -2.02 -19.33
CA SER A 282 13.42 -3.48 -19.14
C SER A 282 12.47 -4.13 -20.12
N LEU A 283 11.33 -3.49 -20.38
CA LEU A 283 10.34 -3.99 -21.34
C LEU A 283 10.87 -3.96 -22.77
N HIS A 284 11.57 -2.89 -23.17
CA HIS A 284 12.25 -2.83 -24.47
C HIS A 284 13.30 -3.93 -24.61
N CYS A 285 14.05 -4.25 -23.55
CA CYS A 285 14.97 -5.38 -23.54
C CYS A 285 14.23 -6.71 -23.81
N ARG A 286 13.10 -6.95 -23.19
CA ARG A 286 12.28 -8.16 -23.41
C ARG A 286 11.72 -8.25 -24.82
N MET A 287 11.48 -7.11 -25.45
CA MET A 287 11.01 -7.01 -26.85
C MET A 287 12.14 -7.14 -27.86
N GLY A 288 13.40 -7.20 -27.43
CA GLY A 288 14.57 -7.21 -28.32
C GLY A 288 15.00 -5.84 -28.84
N ASN A 289 14.37 -4.76 -28.38
CA ASN A 289 14.69 -3.37 -28.74
C ASN A 289 15.86 -2.87 -27.89
N ILE A 290 17.06 -3.42 -28.13
CA ILE A 290 18.22 -3.25 -27.26
C ILE A 290 18.68 -1.77 -27.18
N GLN A 291 18.66 -1.05 -28.29
CA GLN A 291 19.06 0.36 -28.32
C GLN A 291 18.17 1.22 -27.41
N GLU A 292 16.85 1.05 -27.45
CA GLU A 292 15.94 1.78 -26.60
C GLU A 292 16.06 1.34 -25.13
N CYS A 293 16.26 0.05 -24.88
CA CYS A 293 16.55 -0.46 -23.55
C CYS A 293 17.75 0.26 -22.91
N GLU A 294 18.88 0.32 -23.62
CA GLU A 294 20.10 0.97 -23.14
C GLU A 294 19.94 2.48 -22.98
N THR A 295 19.23 3.11 -23.92
CA THR A 295 18.91 4.54 -23.83
C THR A 295 18.20 4.85 -22.52
N ARG A 296 17.20 4.05 -22.15
CA ARG A 296 16.46 4.21 -20.88
C ARG A 296 17.33 3.93 -19.65
N TYR A 297 18.18 2.92 -19.68
CA TYR A 297 19.06 2.65 -18.55
C TYR A 297 20.13 3.76 -18.37
N ARG A 298 20.68 4.31 -19.46
CA ARG A 298 21.59 5.48 -19.41
C ARG A 298 20.86 6.73 -18.90
N GLU A 299 19.60 6.93 -19.30
CA GLU A 299 18.75 7.99 -18.76
C GLU A 299 18.61 7.87 -17.24
N VAL A 300 18.21 6.70 -16.72
CA VAL A 300 18.06 6.44 -15.28
C VAL A 300 19.39 6.68 -14.56
N TYR A 301 20.48 6.12 -15.06
CA TYR A 301 21.80 6.30 -14.47
C TYR A 301 22.20 7.78 -14.37
N ARG A 302 21.89 8.57 -15.40
CA ARG A 302 22.18 10.01 -15.44
C ARG A 302 21.31 10.80 -14.45
N ILE A 303 19.99 10.60 -14.44
CA ILE A 303 19.07 11.39 -13.60
C ILE A 303 19.17 11.03 -12.13
N THR A 304 19.65 9.85 -11.78
CA THR A 304 19.91 9.43 -10.40
C THR A 304 21.32 9.82 -9.91
N GLY A 305 22.16 10.40 -10.78
CA GLY A 305 23.48 10.91 -10.44
C GLY A 305 23.39 12.06 -9.44
N GLY A 306 24.03 11.91 -8.29
CA GLY A 306 23.98 12.91 -7.20
C GLY A 306 22.72 12.83 -6.31
N GLY A 307 21.80 11.91 -6.56
CA GLY A 307 20.64 11.67 -5.68
C GLY A 307 21.05 10.98 -4.39
N ASN A 308 20.66 11.58 -3.25
CA ASN A 308 21.00 11.06 -1.92
C ASN A 308 19.90 10.18 -1.31
N THR A 309 18.77 9.96 -2.00
CA THR A 309 17.70 9.12 -1.50
C THR A 309 18.00 7.63 -1.75
N GLU A 310 17.48 6.76 -0.89
CA GLU A 310 17.59 5.31 -1.05
C GLU A 310 17.06 4.84 -2.41
N VAL A 311 15.96 5.44 -2.87
CA VAL A 311 15.36 5.16 -4.19
C VAL A 311 16.33 5.49 -5.32
N SER A 312 16.90 6.71 -5.32
CA SER A 312 17.85 7.13 -6.34
C SER A 312 19.09 6.23 -6.37
N GLN A 313 19.64 5.90 -5.19
CA GLN A 313 20.81 5.03 -5.08
C GLN A 313 20.52 3.61 -5.57
N ALA A 314 19.35 3.04 -5.22
CA ALA A 314 18.95 1.70 -5.66
C ALA A 314 18.79 1.63 -7.18
N LEU A 315 18.10 2.62 -7.78
CA LEU A 315 17.90 2.69 -9.22
C LEU A 315 19.20 2.97 -9.98
N ARG A 316 20.07 3.83 -9.42
CA ARG A 316 21.40 4.06 -10.00
C ARG A 316 22.22 2.76 -10.06
N ARG A 317 22.30 2.03 -8.94
CA ARG A 317 22.99 0.71 -8.92
C ARG A 317 22.40 -0.25 -9.94
N ALA A 318 21.07 -0.38 -9.99
CA ALA A 318 20.41 -1.28 -10.93
C ALA A 318 20.68 -0.92 -12.40
N ALA A 319 20.64 0.38 -12.75
CA ALA A 319 20.95 0.87 -14.09
C ALA A 319 22.41 0.64 -14.45
N ARG A 320 23.34 1.00 -13.55
CA ARG A 320 24.78 0.75 -13.71
C ARG A 320 25.06 -0.72 -13.97
N ASP A 321 24.57 -1.60 -13.13
CA ASP A 321 24.84 -3.03 -13.21
C ASP A 321 24.23 -3.65 -14.50
N ALA A 322 23.09 -3.14 -14.96
CA ALA A 322 22.50 -3.54 -16.21
C ALA A 322 23.33 -3.11 -17.43
N LEU A 323 23.87 -1.88 -17.41
CA LEU A 323 24.75 -1.34 -18.45
C LEU A 323 26.12 -2.05 -18.44
N GLN A 324 26.73 -2.23 -17.26
CA GLN A 324 28.02 -2.86 -17.09
C GLN A 324 28.04 -4.32 -17.62
N ARG A 325 26.94 -5.06 -17.44
CA ARG A 325 26.81 -6.41 -18.01
C ARG A 325 26.78 -6.42 -19.53
N ARG A 326 26.36 -5.34 -20.18
CA ARG A 326 26.28 -5.21 -21.65
C ARG A 326 27.54 -4.60 -22.25
N HIS A 327 28.20 -3.74 -21.51
CA HIS A 327 29.39 -2.99 -21.90
C HIS A 327 30.48 -3.19 -20.83
N PRO A 328 31.11 -4.39 -20.76
CA PRO A 328 32.14 -4.67 -19.75
C PRO A 328 33.36 -3.73 -19.84
N GLU A 329 33.59 -3.17 -21.03
CA GLU A 329 34.68 -2.24 -21.32
C GLU A 329 34.42 -0.78 -20.89
N GLU A 330 33.17 -0.40 -20.68
CA GLU A 330 32.80 0.93 -20.21
C GLU A 330 32.90 0.99 -18.67
N VAL A 331 33.31 2.11 -18.11
CA VAL A 331 33.35 2.37 -16.67
C VAL A 331 32.17 3.25 -16.29
N PHE A 332 31.31 2.70 -15.45
CA PHE A 332 30.17 3.44 -14.87
C PHE A 332 30.47 3.76 -13.40
N PRO A 333 30.89 5.01 -13.05
CA PRO A 333 31.19 5.41 -11.67
C PRO A 333 30.01 5.21 -10.72
N GLU A 334 30.32 5.05 -9.42
CA GLU A 334 29.31 4.89 -8.34
C GLU A 334 28.41 6.12 -8.16
#